data_c190ea9c6d39cb4c1fd8d199afbb089e
#
_entry.id   c190ea9c6d39cb4c1fd8d199afbb089e
#
_cell.length_a   1.000
_cell.length_b   1.000
_cell.length_c   1.000
_cell.angle_alpha   90.00
_cell.angle_beta   90.00
_cell.angle_gamma   90.00
#
_symmetry.space_group_name_H-M   'P 1'
#
loop_
_entity.id
_entity.type
_entity.pdbx_description
1 polymer ?
#
loop_
_entity_poly.entity_id
_entity_poly.type
_entity_poly.pdbx_seq_one_letter_code
_entity_poly.pdbx_strand_id
1 'polypeptide(L)'
;MPAKPLYRRVLLKASGEALMGNQGFGIDVSVVDQIASDIAEARALGVEVGVVIGGGNIFRGVAVASKGGDRVTGDHMGMLGTVINSLALRTSLVKLGVDTVVLSAISMPELCESFSQRQATAYMDAGKVVIFAGGTGNPFFTTDSAAALRAAEIGADALLKGTQVDGVYSSDPKKDPHATRYDRITHSEVLKQGLSIMDTAAIALARENHIPI
;
A
#
# COMPACT_ATOMS: atom_id res chain seq x y z
N MET A 1 28.22 9.82 -10.01
CA MET A 1 26.85 9.68 -10.52
C MET A 1 26.06 8.90 -9.49
N PRO A 2 24.85 9.28 -9.10
CA PRO A 2 24.03 8.44 -8.25
C PRO A 2 23.82 7.06 -8.92
N ALA A 3 23.79 6.00 -8.12
CA ALA A 3 23.57 4.66 -8.63
C ALA A 3 22.20 4.60 -9.35
N LYS A 4 22.14 3.93 -10.51
CA LYS A 4 20.90 3.76 -11.24
C LYS A 4 19.95 2.89 -10.38
N PRO A 5 18.68 3.29 -10.21
CA PRO A 5 17.70 2.48 -9.48
C PRO A 5 17.59 1.06 -10.06
N LEU A 6 17.45 0.06 -9.20
CA LEU A 6 17.25 -1.34 -9.61
C LEU A 6 15.92 -1.52 -10.33
N TYR A 7 14.89 -0.83 -9.87
CA TYR A 7 13.53 -0.87 -10.43
C TYR A 7 13.16 0.48 -11.00
N ARG A 8 12.49 0.49 -12.15
CA ARG A 8 11.97 1.69 -12.79
C ARG A 8 10.63 2.09 -12.20
N ARG A 9 9.72 1.13 -12.03
CA ARG A 9 8.36 1.35 -11.54
C ARG A 9 8.09 0.47 -10.32
N VAL A 10 7.69 1.07 -9.22
CA VAL A 10 7.38 0.35 -7.99
C VAL A 10 5.99 0.70 -7.47
N LEU A 11 5.36 -0.25 -6.79
CA LEU A 11 4.20 0.02 -5.97
C LEU A 11 4.62 -0.07 -4.49
N LEU A 12 4.44 1.01 -3.75
CA LEU A 12 4.61 1.05 -2.30
C LEU A 12 3.28 0.77 -1.61
N LYS A 13 3.24 -0.26 -0.78
CA LYS A 13 2.13 -0.49 0.15
C LYS A 13 2.51 -0.02 1.54
N ALA A 14 1.82 0.98 2.07
CA ALA A 14 1.97 1.44 3.44
C ALA A 14 0.79 0.98 4.31
N SER A 15 1.08 0.60 5.57
CA SER A 15 0.01 0.32 6.53
C SER A 15 -0.63 1.63 7.01
N GLY A 16 -1.97 1.68 7.06
CA GLY A 16 -2.65 2.80 7.70
C GLY A 16 -2.26 2.97 9.17
N GLU A 17 -1.98 1.86 9.87
CA GLU A 17 -1.52 1.91 11.26
C GLU A 17 -0.19 2.66 11.43
N ALA A 18 0.69 2.64 10.42
CA ALA A 18 1.92 3.43 10.46
C ALA A 18 1.63 4.93 10.52
N LEU A 19 0.54 5.39 9.88
CA LEU A 19 0.18 6.80 9.80
C LEU A 19 -0.32 7.41 11.12
N MET A 20 -0.68 6.60 12.11
CA MET A 20 -1.12 7.13 13.41
C MET A 20 0.05 7.46 14.35
N GLY A 21 1.29 7.11 13.99
CA GLY A 21 2.44 7.30 14.87
C GLY A 21 2.20 6.65 16.23
N ASN A 22 2.37 7.42 17.31
CA ASN A 22 2.14 6.99 18.69
C ASN A 22 0.72 7.30 19.21
N GLN A 23 -0.18 7.82 18.36
CA GLN A 23 -1.50 8.33 18.81
C GLN A 23 -2.55 7.24 19.00
N GLY A 24 -2.35 6.04 18.46
CA GLY A 24 -3.30 4.93 18.56
C GLY A 24 -4.54 5.04 17.66
N PHE A 25 -4.81 6.20 17.05
CA PHE A 25 -5.90 6.50 16.11
C PHE A 25 -5.61 7.77 15.31
N GLY A 26 -6.16 7.85 14.10
CA GLY A 26 -6.07 9.05 13.27
C GLY A 26 -4.78 9.13 12.46
N ILE A 27 -4.35 10.34 12.14
CA ILE A 27 -3.21 10.63 11.27
C ILE A 27 -2.21 11.51 12.04
N ASP A 28 -0.99 11.04 12.16
CA ASP A 28 0.15 11.83 12.59
C ASP A 28 0.78 12.49 11.37
N VAL A 29 0.66 13.81 11.28
CA VAL A 29 1.13 14.60 10.14
C VAL A 29 2.64 14.44 9.95
N SER A 30 3.41 14.32 11.03
CA SER A 30 4.88 14.15 10.95
C SER A 30 5.27 12.84 10.28
N VAL A 31 4.53 11.77 10.53
CA VAL A 31 4.73 10.47 9.88
C VAL A 31 4.36 10.53 8.39
N VAL A 32 3.25 11.19 8.07
CA VAL A 32 2.85 11.38 6.66
C VAL A 32 3.89 12.21 5.90
N ASP A 33 4.40 13.28 6.51
CA ASP A 33 5.44 14.13 5.91
C ASP A 33 6.74 13.34 5.71
N GLN A 34 7.12 12.44 6.61
CA GLN A 34 8.29 11.57 6.44
C GLN A 34 8.09 10.61 5.26
N ILE A 35 6.95 9.93 5.17
CA ILE A 35 6.63 9.03 4.04
C ILE A 35 6.62 9.83 2.72
N ALA A 36 6.09 11.05 2.72
CA ALA A 36 6.12 11.91 1.55
C ALA A 36 7.55 12.28 1.13
N SER A 37 8.44 12.55 2.10
CA SER A 37 9.87 12.81 1.84
C SER A 37 10.56 11.61 1.20
N ASP A 38 10.36 10.41 1.75
CA ASP A 38 10.96 9.18 1.21
C ASP A 38 10.49 8.91 -0.23
N ILE A 39 9.21 9.16 -0.52
CA ILE A 39 8.65 9.04 -1.88
C ILE A 39 9.25 10.12 -2.81
N ALA A 40 9.40 11.34 -2.34
CA ALA A 40 10.00 12.44 -3.11
C ALA A 40 11.46 12.12 -3.47
N GLU A 41 12.24 11.55 -2.54
CA GLU A 41 13.62 11.10 -2.79
C GLU A 41 13.67 10.00 -3.84
N ALA A 42 12.81 8.98 -3.76
CA ALA A 42 12.72 7.93 -4.76
C ALA A 42 12.37 8.50 -6.16
N ARG A 43 11.45 9.46 -6.21
CA ARG A 43 11.10 10.19 -7.43
C ARG A 43 12.28 10.97 -8.02
N ALA A 44 13.06 11.65 -7.17
CA ALA A 44 14.26 12.39 -7.59
C ALA A 44 15.32 11.48 -8.23
N LEU A 45 15.34 10.19 -7.88
CA LEU A 45 16.18 9.17 -8.51
C LEU A 45 15.62 8.67 -9.85
N GLY A 46 14.42 9.13 -10.28
CA GLY A 46 13.78 8.75 -11.52
C GLY A 46 12.88 7.50 -11.42
N VAL A 47 12.55 7.05 -10.19
CA VAL A 47 11.63 5.93 -9.97
C VAL A 47 10.17 6.39 -10.15
N GLU A 48 9.37 5.65 -10.88
CA GLU A 48 7.93 5.81 -10.98
C GLU A 48 7.25 5.13 -9.77
N VAL A 49 6.54 5.91 -8.97
CA VAL A 49 5.98 5.43 -7.68
C VAL A 49 4.47 5.44 -7.71
N GLY A 50 3.88 4.24 -7.56
CA GLY A 50 2.48 4.05 -7.17
C GLY A 50 2.40 3.78 -5.67
N VAL A 51 1.33 4.21 -5.01
CA VAL A 51 1.15 4.04 -3.56
C VAL A 51 -0.23 3.48 -3.24
N VAL A 52 -0.29 2.47 -2.38
CA VAL A 52 -1.52 1.98 -1.73
C VAL A 52 -1.36 2.17 -0.23
N ILE A 53 -2.34 2.80 0.42
CA ILE A 53 -2.33 3.02 1.87
C ILE A 53 -3.52 2.32 2.50
N GLY A 54 -3.28 1.60 3.62
CA GLY A 54 -4.34 1.01 4.43
C GLY A 54 -5.18 2.07 5.16
N GLY A 55 -6.40 1.70 5.59
CA GLY A 55 -7.32 2.56 6.34
C GLY A 55 -7.44 2.23 7.84
N GLY A 56 -6.61 1.31 8.35
CA GLY A 56 -6.75 0.75 9.70
C GLY A 56 -6.56 1.71 10.87
N ASN A 57 -5.92 2.86 10.64
CA ASN A 57 -5.79 3.96 11.59
C ASN A 57 -7.09 4.77 11.77
N ILE A 58 -7.96 4.76 10.75
CA ILE A 58 -9.25 5.46 10.75
C ILE A 58 -10.37 4.50 11.12
N PHE A 59 -10.39 3.30 10.51
CA PHE A 59 -11.45 2.34 10.73
C PHE A 59 -11.01 0.90 10.43
N ARG A 60 -11.40 -0.04 11.31
CA ARG A 60 -11.11 -1.47 11.16
C ARG A 60 -12.41 -2.25 10.97
N GLY A 61 -12.75 -2.62 9.73
CA GLY A 61 -13.98 -3.35 9.39
C GLY A 61 -14.11 -4.69 10.13
N VAL A 62 -12.99 -5.39 10.34
CA VAL A 62 -12.96 -6.67 11.09
C VAL A 62 -13.41 -6.47 12.54
N ALA A 63 -13.11 -5.33 13.17
CA ALA A 63 -13.54 -5.04 14.54
C ALA A 63 -15.05 -4.78 14.66
N VAL A 64 -15.70 -4.35 13.58
CA VAL A 64 -17.17 -4.19 13.54
C VAL A 64 -17.85 -5.54 13.32
N ALA A 65 -17.34 -6.35 12.41
CA ALA A 65 -17.87 -7.69 12.16
C ALA A 65 -17.79 -8.58 13.42
N SER A 66 -16.70 -8.49 14.21
CA SER A 66 -16.55 -9.24 15.46
C SER A 66 -17.55 -8.81 16.57
N LYS A 67 -18.16 -7.64 16.44
CA LYS A 67 -19.19 -7.11 17.35
C LYS A 67 -20.62 -7.26 16.81
N GLY A 68 -20.82 -8.12 15.78
CA GLY A 68 -22.12 -8.37 15.19
C GLY A 68 -22.55 -7.35 14.11
N GLY A 69 -21.66 -6.48 13.67
CA GLY A 69 -21.93 -5.55 12.55
C GLY A 69 -21.80 -6.23 11.18
N ASP A 70 -22.39 -5.61 10.15
CA ASP A 70 -22.28 -6.08 8.78
C ASP A 70 -20.83 -5.92 8.24
N ARG A 71 -20.25 -7.02 7.76
CA ARG A 71 -18.90 -7.06 7.23
C ARG A 71 -18.74 -6.19 5.98
N VAL A 72 -19.71 -6.19 5.08
CA VAL A 72 -19.65 -5.42 3.83
C VAL A 72 -19.61 -3.93 4.11
N THR A 73 -20.50 -3.46 5.00
CA THR A 73 -20.49 -2.06 5.46
C THR A 73 -19.18 -1.71 6.14
N GLY A 74 -18.65 -2.59 7.00
CA GLY A 74 -17.37 -2.38 7.66
C GLY A 74 -16.19 -2.27 6.68
N ASP A 75 -16.18 -3.08 5.64
CA ASP A 75 -15.15 -3.01 4.59
C ASP A 75 -15.26 -1.71 3.77
N HIS A 76 -16.47 -1.25 3.45
CA HIS A 76 -16.69 0.06 2.80
C HIS A 76 -16.18 1.21 3.67
N MET A 77 -16.44 1.19 4.98
CA MET A 77 -15.90 2.20 5.91
C MET A 77 -14.35 2.18 5.92
N GLY A 78 -13.75 0.98 5.89
CA GLY A 78 -12.29 0.82 5.74
C GLY A 78 -11.76 1.41 4.43
N MET A 79 -12.48 1.21 3.32
CA MET A 79 -12.14 1.81 2.02
C MET A 79 -12.18 3.34 2.07
N LEU A 80 -13.19 3.94 2.71
CA LEU A 80 -13.23 5.39 2.95
C LEU A 80 -12.06 5.87 3.79
N GLY A 81 -11.64 5.09 4.80
CA GLY A 81 -10.42 5.36 5.56
C GLY A 81 -9.16 5.46 4.69
N THR A 82 -9.06 4.62 3.65
CA THR A 82 -7.94 4.71 2.70
C THR A 82 -7.98 6.01 1.89
N VAL A 83 -9.17 6.51 1.56
CA VAL A 83 -9.33 7.79 0.83
C VAL A 83 -8.84 8.94 1.70
N ILE A 84 -9.22 8.99 2.97
CA ILE A 84 -8.76 10.01 3.93
C ILE A 84 -7.22 10.03 3.98
N ASN A 85 -6.59 8.87 4.16
CA ASN A 85 -5.14 8.73 4.20
C ASN A 85 -4.47 9.15 2.88
N SER A 86 -5.08 8.80 1.74
CA SER A 86 -4.58 9.17 0.41
C SER A 86 -4.57 10.69 0.19
N LEU A 87 -5.62 11.37 0.64
CA LEU A 87 -5.70 12.84 0.57
C LEU A 87 -4.67 13.51 1.49
N ALA A 88 -4.43 12.95 2.67
CA ALA A 88 -3.40 13.43 3.58
C ALA A 88 -2.00 13.31 2.96
N LEU A 89 -1.64 12.13 2.42
CA LEU A 89 -0.36 11.91 1.76
C LEU A 89 -0.19 12.80 0.52
N ARG A 90 -1.23 12.94 -0.31
CA ARG A 90 -1.21 13.85 -1.45
C ARG A 90 -0.89 15.28 -1.02
N THR A 91 -1.49 15.73 0.09
CA THR A 91 -1.25 17.08 0.61
C THR A 91 0.22 17.29 0.96
N SER A 92 0.86 16.32 1.62
CA SER A 92 2.28 16.40 1.98
C SER A 92 3.20 16.32 0.75
N LEU A 93 2.90 15.46 -0.23
CA LEU A 93 3.67 15.36 -1.48
C LEU A 93 3.60 16.66 -2.29
N VAL A 94 2.41 17.25 -2.40
CA VAL A 94 2.23 18.55 -3.12
C VAL A 94 3.02 19.67 -2.44
N LYS A 95 3.07 19.72 -1.12
CA LYS A 95 3.92 20.70 -0.38
C LYS A 95 5.42 20.54 -0.72
N LEU A 96 5.86 19.33 -1.04
CA LEU A 96 7.24 19.04 -1.46
C LEU A 96 7.46 19.27 -2.97
N GLY A 97 6.46 19.78 -3.70
CA GLY A 97 6.54 20.02 -5.14
C GLY A 97 6.41 18.74 -5.99
N VAL A 98 5.97 17.65 -5.41
CA VAL A 98 5.75 16.37 -6.13
C VAL A 98 4.35 16.36 -6.73
N ASP A 99 4.27 16.31 -8.07
CA ASP A 99 2.99 16.22 -8.78
C ASP A 99 2.34 14.86 -8.46
N THR A 100 1.14 14.90 -7.88
CA THR A 100 0.50 13.71 -7.27
C THR A 100 -0.99 13.69 -7.58
N VAL A 101 -1.49 12.52 -7.97
CA VAL A 101 -2.91 12.27 -8.22
C VAL A 101 -3.42 11.13 -7.33
N VAL A 102 -4.68 11.24 -6.89
CA VAL A 102 -5.40 10.16 -6.19
C VAL A 102 -6.42 9.56 -7.14
N LEU A 103 -6.31 8.24 -7.37
CA LEU A 103 -7.25 7.46 -8.15
C LEU A 103 -8.00 6.50 -7.22
N SER A 104 -9.33 6.60 -7.18
CA SER A 104 -10.15 5.77 -6.29
C SER A 104 -10.85 4.65 -7.05
N ALA A 105 -10.86 3.45 -6.45
CA ALA A 105 -11.65 2.31 -6.92
C ALA A 105 -13.16 2.52 -6.73
N ILE A 106 -13.55 3.42 -5.81
CA ILE A 106 -14.93 3.85 -5.60
C ILE A 106 -15.09 5.25 -6.21
N SER A 107 -16.09 5.45 -7.04
CA SER A 107 -16.32 6.74 -7.71
C SER A 107 -16.69 7.83 -6.70
N MET A 108 -15.86 8.86 -6.62
CA MET A 108 -16.02 10.04 -5.75
C MET A 108 -15.45 11.28 -6.48
N PRO A 109 -16.07 11.71 -7.58
CA PRO A 109 -15.46 12.68 -8.50
C PRO A 109 -15.19 14.05 -7.86
N GLU A 110 -15.87 14.42 -6.78
CA GLU A 110 -15.61 15.65 -6.05
C GLU A 110 -14.31 15.62 -5.21
N LEU A 111 -13.78 14.42 -4.92
CA LEU A 111 -12.63 14.24 -4.03
C LEU A 111 -11.39 13.72 -4.75
N CYS A 112 -11.58 12.81 -5.70
CA CYS A 112 -10.50 12.15 -6.43
C CYS A 112 -11.01 11.57 -7.75
N GLU A 113 -10.10 11.30 -8.68
CA GLU A 113 -10.46 10.72 -9.96
C GLU A 113 -10.81 9.22 -9.82
N SER A 114 -11.70 8.74 -10.67
CA SER A 114 -12.00 7.31 -10.75
C SER A 114 -10.82 6.54 -11.33
N PHE A 115 -10.51 5.40 -10.73
CA PHE A 115 -9.42 4.57 -11.19
C PHE A 115 -9.69 3.99 -12.59
N SER A 116 -8.70 4.10 -13.45
CA SER A 116 -8.53 3.25 -14.62
C SER A 116 -7.05 2.94 -14.81
N GLN A 117 -6.74 1.72 -15.23
CA GLN A 117 -5.37 1.27 -15.47
C GLN A 117 -4.65 2.19 -16.49
N ARG A 118 -5.31 2.51 -17.60
CA ARG A 118 -4.77 3.38 -18.66
C ARG A 118 -4.39 4.76 -18.13
N GLN A 119 -5.24 5.35 -17.30
CA GLN A 119 -5.00 6.68 -16.74
C GLN A 119 -3.87 6.65 -15.70
N ALA A 120 -3.87 5.63 -14.83
CA ALA A 120 -2.80 5.44 -13.85
C ALA A 120 -1.42 5.35 -14.53
N THR A 121 -1.30 4.51 -15.57
CA THR A 121 -0.06 4.34 -16.34
C THR A 121 0.35 5.65 -17.01
N ALA A 122 -0.58 6.36 -17.65
CA ALA A 122 -0.29 7.64 -18.29
C ALA A 122 0.22 8.71 -17.29
N TYR A 123 -0.34 8.76 -16.08
CA TYR A 123 0.15 9.66 -15.03
C TYR A 123 1.55 9.29 -14.54
N MET A 124 1.83 7.99 -14.35
CA MET A 124 3.16 7.54 -13.95
C MET A 124 4.20 7.82 -15.03
N ASP A 125 3.89 7.56 -16.30
CA ASP A 125 4.75 7.87 -17.45
C ASP A 125 5.02 9.38 -17.57
N ALA A 126 4.03 10.23 -17.19
CA ALA A 126 4.20 11.69 -17.11
C ALA A 126 4.95 12.15 -15.85
N GLY A 127 5.42 11.23 -15.04
CA GLY A 127 6.22 11.51 -13.85
C GLY A 127 5.42 11.86 -12.59
N LYS A 128 4.13 11.65 -12.54
CA LYS A 128 3.32 11.85 -11.33
C LYS A 128 3.43 10.67 -10.38
N VAL A 129 3.31 10.94 -9.08
CA VAL A 129 3.01 9.90 -8.09
C VAL A 129 1.52 9.60 -8.14
N VAL A 130 1.17 8.32 -8.21
CA VAL A 130 -0.23 7.87 -8.25
C VAL A 130 -0.57 7.18 -6.93
N ILE A 131 -1.54 7.72 -6.19
CA ILE A 131 -2.04 7.10 -4.95
C ILE A 131 -3.35 6.39 -5.28
N PHE A 132 -3.41 5.10 -5.01
CA PHE A 132 -4.58 4.26 -5.25
C PHE A 132 -5.41 4.15 -3.97
N ALA A 133 -6.58 4.75 -3.96
CA ALA A 133 -7.54 4.78 -2.87
C ALA A 133 -8.73 3.82 -3.08
N GLY A 134 -9.48 3.54 -2.03
CA GLY A 134 -10.67 2.68 -2.11
C GLY A 134 -10.36 1.18 -2.20
N GLY A 135 -9.11 0.77 -1.95
CA GLY A 135 -8.72 -0.64 -2.00
C GLY A 135 -8.93 -1.27 -3.38
N THR A 136 -9.56 -2.43 -3.42
CA THR A 136 -10.01 -3.09 -4.66
C THR A 136 -11.36 -2.54 -5.17
N GLY A 137 -12.07 -1.75 -4.36
CA GLY A 137 -13.48 -1.40 -4.58
C GLY A 137 -14.47 -2.51 -4.20
N ASN A 138 -13.98 -3.67 -3.74
CA ASN A 138 -14.79 -4.82 -3.38
C ASN A 138 -14.60 -5.21 -1.92
N PRO A 139 -15.68 -5.50 -1.16
CA PRO A 139 -15.59 -6.07 0.17
C PRO A 139 -14.82 -7.40 0.19
N PHE A 140 -14.41 -7.85 1.37
CA PHE A 140 -13.66 -9.09 1.66
C PHE A 140 -12.19 -9.08 1.25
N PHE A 141 -11.71 -8.08 0.54
CA PHE A 141 -10.29 -7.92 0.19
C PHE A 141 -9.60 -6.92 1.11
N THR A 142 -8.33 -7.16 1.39
CA THR A 142 -7.49 -6.23 2.15
C THR A 142 -6.76 -5.24 1.22
N THR A 143 -6.06 -4.27 1.82
CA THR A 143 -5.17 -3.38 1.06
C THR A 143 -3.90 -4.09 0.57
N ASP A 144 -3.54 -5.26 1.12
CA ASP A 144 -2.47 -6.10 0.56
C ASP A 144 -2.90 -6.68 -0.79
N SER A 145 -4.13 -7.24 -0.87
CA SER A 145 -4.73 -7.68 -2.15
C SER A 145 -4.85 -6.53 -3.15
N ALA A 146 -5.27 -5.34 -2.68
CA ALA A 146 -5.33 -4.16 -3.55
C ALA A 146 -3.95 -3.78 -4.08
N ALA A 147 -2.91 -3.82 -3.25
CA ALA A 147 -1.54 -3.49 -3.65
C ALA A 147 -1.02 -4.47 -4.72
N ALA A 148 -1.21 -5.78 -4.54
CA ALA A 148 -0.83 -6.78 -5.53
C ALA A 148 -1.58 -6.60 -6.87
N LEU A 149 -2.89 -6.29 -6.80
CA LEU A 149 -3.72 -6.02 -7.98
C LEU A 149 -3.22 -4.78 -8.73
N ARG A 150 -3.03 -3.65 -8.05
CA ARG A 150 -2.54 -2.42 -8.67
C ARG A 150 -1.13 -2.58 -9.22
N ALA A 151 -0.24 -3.31 -8.52
CA ALA A 151 1.10 -3.61 -9.02
C ALA A 151 1.06 -4.36 -10.36
N ALA A 152 0.19 -5.36 -10.49
CA ALA A 152 0.00 -6.10 -11.74
C ALA A 152 -0.58 -5.20 -12.85
N GLU A 153 -1.61 -4.41 -12.55
CA GLU A 153 -2.29 -3.54 -13.52
C GLU A 153 -1.39 -2.44 -14.09
N ILE A 154 -0.50 -1.88 -13.26
CA ILE A 154 0.43 -0.81 -13.72
C ILE A 154 1.75 -1.36 -14.26
N GLY A 155 1.97 -2.67 -14.25
CA GLY A 155 3.22 -3.29 -14.66
C GLY A 155 4.40 -2.88 -13.76
N ALA A 156 4.20 -2.92 -12.43
CA ALA A 156 5.27 -2.61 -11.48
C ALA A 156 6.37 -3.69 -11.50
N ASP A 157 7.63 -3.26 -11.45
CA ASP A 157 8.80 -4.15 -11.37
C ASP A 157 8.89 -4.82 -9.99
N ALA A 158 8.37 -4.16 -8.94
CA ALA A 158 8.32 -4.67 -7.58
C ALA A 158 7.18 -4.06 -6.77
N LEU A 159 6.68 -4.83 -5.80
CA LEU A 159 5.78 -4.39 -4.74
C LEU A 159 6.59 -4.25 -3.44
N LEU A 160 6.68 -3.04 -2.93
CA LEU A 160 7.39 -2.72 -1.69
C LEU A 160 6.40 -2.63 -0.54
N LYS A 161 6.56 -3.45 0.51
CA LYS A 161 5.70 -3.37 1.68
C LYS A 161 6.41 -2.61 2.82
N GLY A 162 5.90 -1.43 3.14
CA GLY A 162 6.29 -0.69 4.35
C GLY A 162 5.74 -1.40 5.59
N THR A 163 6.62 -1.86 6.47
CA THR A 163 6.28 -2.65 7.66
C THR A 163 7.13 -2.24 8.86
N GLN A 164 6.72 -2.65 10.06
CA GLN A 164 7.42 -2.39 11.32
C GLN A 164 8.53 -3.41 11.65
N VAL A 165 8.81 -4.34 10.74
CA VAL A 165 9.88 -5.32 10.82
C VAL A 165 10.78 -5.19 9.61
N ASP A 166 12.05 -5.55 9.76
CA ASP A 166 13.10 -5.34 8.75
C ASP A 166 13.17 -6.44 7.68
N GLY A 167 12.18 -7.32 7.63
CA GLY A 167 12.12 -8.37 6.62
C GLY A 167 11.08 -9.45 6.90
N VAL A 168 11.15 -10.51 6.11
CA VAL A 168 10.32 -11.70 6.24
C VAL A 168 10.98 -12.69 7.19
N TYR A 169 10.23 -13.20 8.15
CA TYR A 169 10.70 -14.14 9.16
C TYR A 169 9.94 -15.47 9.11
N SER A 170 10.57 -16.53 9.63
CA SER A 170 9.97 -17.87 9.78
C SER A 170 8.77 -17.88 10.74
N SER A 171 8.72 -16.92 11.68
CA SER A 171 7.66 -16.69 12.66
C SER A 171 7.69 -15.21 13.07
N ASP A 172 6.73 -14.75 13.87
CA ASP A 172 6.70 -13.36 14.35
C ASP A 172 7.90 -13.08 15.29
N PRO A 173 8.89 -12.26 14.88
CA PRO A 173 10.09 -12.01 15.68
C PRO A 173 9.81 -11.28 17.00
N LYS A 174 8.63 -10.66 17.15
CA LYS A 174 8.21 -10.05 18.42
C LYS A 174 7.73 -11.07 19.44
N LYS A 175 7.37 -12.29 19.01
CA LYS A 175 6.83 -13.37 19.85
C LYS A 175 7.79 -14.55 19.97
N ASP A 176 8.59 -14.78 18.93
CA ASP A 176 9.52 -15.90 18.85
C ASP A 176 10.96 -15.38 18.69
N PRO A 177 11.79 -15.47 19.76
CA PRO A 177 13.20 -15.04 19.70
C PRO A 177 14.07 -15.93 18.78
N HIS A 178 13.55 -17.10 18.33
CA HIS A 178 14.24 -17.97 17.39
C HIS A 178 13.82 -17.76 15.94
N ALA A 179 12.95 -16.78 15.67
CA ALA A 179 12.55 -16.44 14.33
C ALA A 179 13.76 -16.07 13.46
N THR A 180 13.90 -16.74 12.33
CA THR A 180 14.98 -16.50 11.37
C THR A 180 14.49 -15.64 10.23
N ARG A 181 15.25 -14.58 9.89
CA ARG A 181 14.95 -13.74 8.75
C ARG A 181 15.38 -14.42 7.45
N TYR A 182 14.53 -14.38 6.46
CA TYR A 182 14.84 -14.82 5.11
C TYR A 182 15.47 -13.66 4.31
N ASP A 183 16.61 -13.89 3.70
CA ASP A 183 17.17 -12.98 2.69
C ASP A 183 16.39 -13.08 1.37
N ARG A 184 15.93 -14.29 1.06
CA ARG A 184 15.06 -14.62 -0.07
C ARG A 184 14.16 -15.79 0.26
N ILE A 185 12.90 -15.70 -0.16
CA ILE A 185 11.92 -16.80 -0.06
C ILE A 185 10.98 -16.72 -1.26
N THR A 186 10.56 -17.85 -1.80
CA THR A 186 9.62 -17.87 -2.92
C THR A 186 8.19 -17.65 -2.43
N HIS A 187 7.34 -17.05 -3.27
CA HIS A 187 5.90 -16.92 -2.97
C HIS A 187 5.25 -18.26 -2.65
N SER A 188 5.65 -19.33 -3.34
CA SER A 188 5.13 -20.67 -3.09
C SER A 188 5.52 -21.21 -1.71
N GLU A 189 6.72 -20.91 -1.24
CA GLU A 189 7.15 -21.28 0.12
C GLU A 189 6.44 -20.45 1.18
N VAL A 190 6.23 -19.15 0.94
CA VAL A 190 5.41 -18.28 1.81
C VAL A 190 4.02 -18.86 1.99
N LEU A 191 3.35 -19.24 0.90
CA LEU A 191 2.02 -19.85 0.92
C LEU A 191 2.03 -21.22 1.64
N LYS A 192 3.01 -22.08 1.34
CA LYS A 192 3.14 -23.41 1.92
C LYS A 192 3.38 -23.36 3.43
N GLN A 193 4.18 -22.41 3.90
CA GLN A 193 4.52 -22.23 5.30
C GLN A 193 3.47 -21.40 6.06
N GLY A 194 2.50 -20.78 5.37
CA GLY A 194 1.48 -19.93 5.98
C GLY A 194 2.05 -18.66 6.62
N LEU A 195 3.13 -18.11 6.07
CA LEU A 195 3.75 -16.90 6.62
C LEU A 195 2.84 -15.67 6.43
N SER A 196 2.61 -14.95 7.51
CA SER A 196 1.68 -13.80 7.54
C SER A 196 2.33 -12.49 7.07
N ILE A 197 2.98 -12.50 5.90
CA ILE A 197 3.61 -11.33 5.30
C ILE A 197 2.55 -10.40 4.71
N MET A 198 1.68 -10.98 3.90
CA MET A 198 0.52 -10.39 3.27
C MET A 198 -0.62 -11.42 3.30
N ASP A 199 -1.83 -11.01 2.93
CA ASP A 199 -2.89 -12.01 2.79
C ASP A 199 -2.61 -12.99 1.64
N THR A 200 -3.20 -14.17 1.72
CA THR A 200 -2.98 -15.28 0.78
C THR A 200 -3.30 -14.89 -0.67
N ALA A 201 -4.35 -14.09 -0.88
CA ALA A 201 -4.77 -13.65 -2.21
C ALA A 201 -3.71 -12.70 -2.82
N ALA A 202 -3.13 -11.81 -2.01
CA ALA A 202 -2.07 -10.90 -2.44
C ALA A 202 -0.82 -11.67 -2.88
N ILE A 203 -0.37 -12.65 -2.08
CA ILE A 203 0.81 -13.48 -2.41
C ILE A 203 0.56 -14.33 -3.66
N ALA A 204 -0.64 -14.92 -3.79
CA ALA A 204 -0.99 -15.71 -4.96
C ALA A 204 -0.98 -14.86 -6.25
N LEU A 205 -1.59 -13.67 -6.18
CA LEU A 205 -1.64 -12.75 -7.32
C LEU A 205 -0.24 -12.25 -7.73
N ALA A 206 0.60 -11.90 -6.76
CA ALA A 206 1.98 -11.50 -7.01
C ALA A 206 2.80 -12.63 -7.65
N ARG A 207 2.61 -13.88 -7.18
CA ARG A 207 3.25 -15.06 -7.75
C ARG A 207 2.87 -15.27 -9.22
N GLU A 208 1.58 -15.23 -9.54
CA GLU A 208 1.07 -15.49 -10.89
C GLU A 208 1.51 -14.41 -11.89
N ASN A 209 1.74 -13.19 -11.41
CA ASN A 209 2.22 -12.08 -12.23
C ASN A 209 3.73 -11.84 -12.12
N HIS A 210 4.47 -12.74 -11.44
CA HIS A 210 5.93 -12.68 -11.29
C HIS A 210 6.44 -11.38 -10.65
N ILE A 211 5.66 -10.78 -9.75
CA ILE A 211 5.99 -9.52 -9.08
C ILE A 211 6.75 -9.84 -7.78
N PRO A 212 8.02 -9.44 -7.63
CA PRO A 212 8.74 -9.57 -6.37
C PRO A 212 8.15 -8.64 -5.31
N ILE A 213 8.16 -9.11 -4.05
CA ILE A 213 7.70 -8.35 -2.87
C ILE A 213 8.88 -8.13 -1.93
#